data_2164d514e5802430453ba58962beaac4
#
_entry.id   2164d514e5802430453ba58962beaac4
#
_cell.length_a   1.000
_cell.length_b   1.000
_cell.length_c   1.000
_cell.angle_alpha   90.00
_cell.angle_beta   90.00
_cell.angle_gamma   90.00
#
_symmetry.space_group_name_H-M   'P 1'
#
loop_
_entity.id
_entity.type
_entity.pdbx_description
1 polymer ?
#
loop_
_entity_poly.entity_id
_entity_poly.type
_entity_poly.pdbx_seq_one_letter_code
_entity_poly.pdbx_strand_id
1 'polypeptide(L)'
;MRGDGDGWVETPIGPRWGRYGAAGLLLYSVNNVGETVILLQHRATWVAQGDTWALPGGARDSHETPTQAALREAWEEAGIPPAGVRVAKQKTTAVAGPWCYTTVIGFIKNPLIGEGNAEAHEHRWVPINEVDTYDLLPGFAAAWPELHKCVQELLI
;
A
#
# COMPACT_ATOMS: atom_id res chain seq x y z
N MET A 1 -7.09 -1.41 18.45
CA MET A 1 -6.36 -2.50 19.14
C MET A 1 -5.17 -2.92 18.30
N ARG A 2 -4.02 -3.02 18.90
CA ARG A 2 -2.82 -3.49 18.19
C ARG A 2 -2.91 -4.99 17.95
N GLY A 3 -2.53 -5.40 16.75
CA GLY A 3 -2.38 -6.80 16.42
C GLY A 3 -1.03 -7.35 16.87
N ASP A 4 -0.90 -8.64 16.79
CA ASP A 4 0.32 -9.34 17.20
C ASP A 4 1.47 -9.22 16.18
N GLY A 5 1.19 -8.68 15.00
CA GLY A 5 2.22 -8.45 13.97
C GLY A 5 3.10 -7.24 14.21
N ASP A 6 2.68 -6.33 15.10
CA ASP A 6 3.44 -5.10 15.36
C ASP A 6 4.74 -5.44 16.09
N GLY A 7 5.86 -5.13 15.47
CA GLY A 7 7.17 -5.37 16.04
C GLY A 7 8.26 -5.38 14.98
N TRP A 8 9.49 -5.27 15.46
CA TRP A 8 10.67 -5.26 14.60
C TRP A 8 11.20 -6.66 14.36
N VAL A 9 11.67 -6.91 13.15
CA VAL A 9 12.34 -8.14 12.74
C VAL A 9 13.73 -7.77 12.24
N GLU A 10 14.75 -8.45 12.75
CA GLU A 10 16.10 -8.30 12.25
C GLU A 10 16.23 -9.00 10.90
N THR A 11 16.82 -8.32 9.94
CA THR A 11 17.04 -8.84 8.59
C THR A 11 18.47 -8.55 8.15
N PRO A 12 18.96 -9.22 7.10
CA PRO A 12 20.31 -8.94 6.58
C PRO A 12 20.52 -7.50 6.11
N ILE A 13 19.45 -6.74 5.87
CA ILE A 13 19.54 -5.36 5.42
C ILE A 13 19.01 -4.36 6.47
N GLY A 14 18.98 -4.77 7.74
CA GLY A 14 18.53 -3.95 8.85
C GLY A 14 17.14 -4.31 9.34
N PRO A 15 16.67 -3.66 10.41
CA PRO A 15 15.36 -3.98 10.97
C PRO A 15 14.21 -3.61 10.04
N ARG A 16 13.18 -4.44 10.04
CA ARG A 16 11.94 -4.21 9.30
C ARG A 16 10.74 -4.36 10.22
N TRP A 17 9.73 -3.55 10.00
CA TRP A 17 8.50 -3.59 10.80
C TRP A 17 7.54 -4.64 10.28
N GLY A 18 7.08 -5.49 11.19
CA GLY A 18 6.13 -6.56 10.91
C GLY A 18 6.68 -7.93 11.25
N ARG A 19 6.27 -8.47 12.41
CA ARG A 19 6.76 -9.79 12.87
C ARG A 19 6.47 -10.92 11.89
N TYR A 20 5.33 -10.82 11.19
CA TYR A 20 4.87 -11.82 10.23
C TYR A 20 4.92 -11.29 8.81
N GLY A 21 5.75 -10.26 8.57
CA GLY A 21 5.81 -9.54 7.31
C GLY A 21 4.86 -8.36 7.30
N ALA A 22 4.79 -7.72 6.14
CA ALA A 22 3.94 -6.55 5.95
C ALA A 22 3.21 -6.65 4.61
N ALA A 23 2.14 -5.87 4.47
CA ALA A 23 1.35 -5.86 3.25
C ALA A 23 0.79 -4.46 3.00
N GLY A 24 0.64 -4.11 1.75
CA GLY A 24 0.03 -2.85 1.34
C GLY A 24 -0.90 -3.03 0.17
N LEU A 25 -1.80 -2.08 -0.01
CA LEU A 25 -2.79 -2.11 -1.07
C LEU A 25 -2.43 -1.12 -2.17
N LEU A 26 -2.16 -1.63 -3.37
CA LEU A 26 -2.13 -0.80 -4.57
C LEU A 26 -3.55 -0.76 -5.12
N LEU A 27 -4.26 0.32 -4.81
CA LEU A 27 -5.63 0.51 -5.24
C LEU A 27 -5.66 1.39 -6.47
N TYR A 28 -6.26 0.88 -7.55
CA TYR A 28 -6.45 1.67 -8.75
C TYR A 28 -7.93 1.87 -9.04
N SER A 29 -8.22 2.94 -9.77
CA SER A 29 -9.56 3.30 -10.19
C SER A 29 -9.48 4.09 -11.48
N VAL A 30 -10.62 4.52 -11.99
CA VAL A 30 -10.70 5.41 -13.15
C VAL A 30 -11.47 6.66 -12.72
N ASN A 31 -10.90 7.82 -12.99
CA ASN A 31 -11.52 9.10 -12.62
C ASN A 31 -12.55 9.56 -13.66
N ASN A 32 -13.13 10.74 -13.41
CA ASN A 32 -14.21 11.27 -14.25
C ASN A 32 -13.79 11.57 -15.70
N VAL A 33 -12.50 11.73 -15.96
CA VAL A 33 -11.98 12.01 -17.30
C VAL A 33 -11.36 10.78 -17.95
N GLY A 34 -11.57 9.60 -17.36
CA GLY A 34 -11.12 8.35 -17.95
C GLY A 34 -9.67 7.98 -17.67
N GLU A 35 -9.00 8.67 -16.76
CA GLU A 35 -7.63 8.35 -16.40
C GLU A 35 -7.58 7.26 -15.33
N THR A 36 -6.66 6.33 -15.48
CA THR A 36 -6.34 5.37 -14.42
C THR A 36 -5.56 6.10 -13.34
N VAL A 37 -6.05 6.00 -12.10
CA VAL A 37 -5.46 6.67 -10.95
C VAL A 37 -5.11 5.67 -9.87
N ILE A 38 -4.05 5.98 -9.13
CA ILE A 38 -3.51 5.15 -8.05
C ILE A 38 -3.63 5.94 -6.73
N LEU A 39 -4.10 5.28 -5.69
CA LEU A 39 -4.17 5.90 -4.37
C LEU A 39 -2.79 5.91 -3.73
N LEU A 40 -2.25 7.09 -3.50
CA LEU A 40 -0.99 7.29 -2.77
C LEU A 40 -1.26 7.94 -1.42
N GLN A 41 -0.44 7.56 -0.45
CA GLN A 41 -0.48 8.06 0.91
C GLN A 41 0.82 8.79 1.23
N HIS A 42 0.70 10.03 1.68
CA HIS A 42 1.85 10.81 2.11
C HIS A 42 2.19 10.47 3.55
N ARG A 43 3.43 10.06 3.78
CA ARG A 43 3.89 9.75 5.14
C ARG A 43 4.17 11.05 5.89
N ALA A 44 3.71 11.11 7.12
CA ALA A 44 3.93 12.29 7.97
C ALA A 44 5.43 12.56 8.16
N THR A 45 5.80 13.82 8.33
CA THR A 45 7.21 14.22 8.42
C THR A 45 7.91 13.70 9.68
N TRP A 46 7.16 13.34 10.72
CA TRP A 46 7.71 12.88 12.00
C TRP A 46 7.86 11.37 12.13
N VAL A 47 7.54 10.60 11.09
CA VAL A 47 7.74 9.14 11.10
C VAL A 47 8.98 8.77 10.31
N ALA A 48 9.45 7.52 10.48
CA ALA A 48 10.59 7.01 9.73
C ALA A 48 10.33 7.13 8.21
N GLN A 49 11.30 7.66 7.48
CA GLN A 49 11.19 7.96 6.05
C GLN A 49 9.96 8.84 5.75
N GLY A 50 9.70 9.80 6.62
CA GLY A 50 8.61 10.76 6.46
C GLY A 50 8.78 11.62 5.23
N ASP A 51 7.71 12.34 4.88
CA ASP A 51 7.65 13.22 3.70
C ASP A 51 7.80 12.47 2.37
N THR A 52 7.58 11.16 2.37
CA THR A 52 7.56 10.34 1.15
C THR A 52 6.16 9.81 0.89
N TRP A 53 5.91 9.41 -0.35
CA TRP A 53 4.63 8.85 -0.77
C TRP A 53 4.73 7.34 -0.94
N ALA A 54 3.70 6.64 -0.51
CA ALA A 54 3.68 5.18 -0.55
C ALA A 54 2.24 4.67 -0.68
N LEU A 55 2.09 3.36 -0.63
CA LEU A 55 0.78 2.71 -0.56
C LEU A 55 0.30 2.64 0.90
N PRO A 56 -1.01 2.67 1.16
CA PRO A 56 -1.51 2.30 2.47
C PRO A 56 -1.08 0.88 2.80
N GLY A 57 -0.60 0.66 4.00
CA GLY A 57 -0.14 -0.67 4.41
C GLY A 57 0.50 -0.67 5.78
N GLY A 58 0.88 -1.84 6.23
CA GLY A 58 1.52 -2.03 7.52
C GLY A 58 1.77 -3.49 7.85
N ALA A 59 2.01 -3.77 9.13
CA ALA A 59 2.31 -5.11 9.60
C ALA A 59 1.12 -6.06 9.44
N ARG A 60 1.40 -7.27 8.99
CA ARG A 60 0.42 -8.36 8.95
C ARG A 60 0.37 -9.04 10.32
N ASP A 61 -0.82 -9.28 10.82
CA ASP A 61 -1.02 -10.06 12.03
C ASP A 61 -0.97 -11.56 11.71
N SER A 62 -0.66 -12.39 12.71
CA SER A 62 -0.43 -13.81 12.50
C SER A 62 -1.63 -14.57 11.92
N HIS A 63 -2.83 -14.10 12.21
CA HIS A 63 -4.08 -14.73 11.75
C HIS A 63 -4.55 -14.23 10.39
N GLU A 64 -3.87 -13.22 9.83
CA GLU A 64 -4.28 -12.61 8.57
C GLU A 64 -3.51 -13.16 7.38
N THR A 65 -4.19 -13.24 6.24
CA THR A 65 -3.50 -13.34 4.95
C THR A 65 -2.95 -11.96 4.57
N PRO A 66 -1.98 -11.87 3.65
CA PRO A 66 -1.52 -10.56 3.15
C PRO A 66 -2.67 -9.70 2.60
N THR A 67 -3.60 -10.31 1.88
CA THR A 67 -4.78 -9.59 1.36
C THR A 67 -5.62 -9.01 2.48
N GLN A 68 -5.89 -9.78 3.53
CA GLN A 68 -6.65 -9.29 4.67
C GLN A 68 -5.94 -8.13 5.36
N ALA A 69 -4.63 -8.23 5.54
CA ALA A 69 -3.83 -7.17 6.17
C ALA A 69 -3.84 -5.89 5.33
N ALA A 70 -3.67 -6.01 4.01
CA ALA A 70 -3.66 -4.85 3.12
C ALA A 70 -5.02 -4.13 3.14
N LEU A 71 -6.12 -4.88 3.09
CA LEU A 71 -7.46 -4.30 3.14
C LEU A 71 -7.75 -3.64 4.48
N ARG A 72 -7.34 -4.26 5.58
CA ARG A 72 -7.51 -3.68 6.92
C ARG A 72 -6.73 -2.37 7.06
N GLU A 73 -5.48 -2.35 6.65
CA GLU A 73 -4.65 -1.15 6.71
C GLU A 73 -5.23 -0.01 5.86
N ALA A 74 -5.73 -0.30 4.67
CA ALA A 74 -6.36 0.71 3.81
C ALA A 74 -7.64 1.27 4.44
N TRP A 75 -8.40 0.43 5.14
CA TRP A 75 -9.56 0.89 5.90
C TRP A 75 -9.14 1.80 7.04
N GLU A 76 -8.15 1.39 7.84
CA GLU A 76 -7.69 2.15 8.99
C GLU A 76 -7.07 3.50 8.59
N GLU A 77 -6.25 3.51 7.54
CA GLU A 77 -5.46 4.67 7.15
C GLU A 77 -6.17 5.61 6.19
N ALA A 78 -6.97 5.08 5.28
CA ALA A 78 -7.58 5.86 4.21
C ALA A 78 -9.10 5.76 4.16
N GLY A 79 -9.71 4.98 5.04
CA GLY A 79 -11.16 4.81 5.07
C GLY A 79 -11.73 4.10 3.86
N ILE A 80 -10.92 3.28 3.18
CA ILE A 80 -11.37 2.53 2.00
C ILE A 80 -12.17 1.30 2.46
N PRO A 81 -13.47 1.19 2.11
CA PRO A 81 -14.27 0.05 2.54
C PRO A 81 -13.82 -1.23 1.85
N PRO A 82 -13.45 -2.27 2.61
CA PRO A 82 -12.97 -3.53 2.01
C PRO A 82 -13.97 -4.14 1.02
N ALA A 83 -15.27 -4.02 1.31
CA ALA A 83 -16.31 -4.56 0.44
C ALA A 83 -16.36 -3.89 -0.94
N GLY A 84 -15.82 -2.67 -1.06
CA GLY A 84 -15.77 -1.95 -2.33
C GLY A 84 -14.58 -2.30 -3.20
N VAL A 85 -13.63 -3.07 -2.66
CA VAL A 85 -12.39 -3.39 -3.37
C VAL A 85 -12.49 -4.76 -4.02
N ARG A 86 -12.23 -4.82 -5.31
CA ARG A 86 -12.09 -6.09 -6.03
C ARG A 86 -10.61 -6.41 -6.17
N VAL A 87 -10.15 -7.41 -5.40
CA VAL A 87 -8.76 -7.83 -5.42
C VAL A 87 -8.49 -8.62 -6.71
N ALA A 88 -7.46 -8.23 -7.43
CA ALA A 88 -7.08 -8.84 -8.69
C ALA A 88 -5.86 -9.73 -8.57
N LYS A 89 -4.89 -9.34 -7.73
CA LYS A 89 -3.60 -10.00 -7.70
C LYS A 89 -2.86 -9.64 -6.41
N GLN A 90 -1.94 -10.51 -5.98
CA GLN A 90 -0.96 -10.15 -4.96
C GLN A 90 0.43 -10.55 -5.43
N LYS A 91 1.44 -9.82 -4.97
CA LYS A 91 2.80 -10.01 -5.39
C LYS A 91 3.75 -9.68 -4.24
N THR A 92 4.69 -10.57 -3.99
CA THR A 92 5.77 -10.26 -3.04
C THR A 92 6.73 -9.29 -3.72
N THR A 93 6.81 -8.07 -3.21
CA THR A 93 7.60 -7.00 -3.82
C THR A 93 8.89 -6.70 -3.09
N ALA A 94 9.06 -7.23 -1.88
CA ALA A 94 10.33 -7.12 -1.15
C ALA A 94 10.53 -8.34 -0.27
N VAL A 95 11.78 -8.79 -0.18
CA VAL A 95 12.20 -9.90 0.69
C VAL A 95 13.48 -9.49 1.39
N ALA A 96 13.54 -9.71 2.70
CA ALA A 96 14.71 -9.42 3.51
C ALA A 96 14.82 -10.50 4.59
N GLY A 97 15.59 -11.56 4.33
CA GLY A 97 15.69 -12.70 5.23
C GLY A 97 14.32 -13.31 5.53
N PRO A 98 13.92 -13.41 6.81
CA PRO A 98 12.62 -13.97 7.18
C PRO A 98 11.43 -13.05 6.92
N TRP A 99 11.67 -11.80 6.53
CA TRP A 99 10.64 -10.78 6.33
C TRP A 99 10.31 -10.61 4.86
N CYS A 100 9.04 -10.38 4.55
CA CYS A 100 8.65 -10.00 3.21
C CYS A 100 7.53 -8.95 3.23
N TYR A 101 7.42 -8.22 2.13
CA TYR A 101 6.33 -7.28 1.88
C TYR A 101 5.53 -7.77 0.69
N THR A 102 4.22 -7.90 0.87
CA THR A 102 3.30 -8.30 -0.19
C THR A 102 2.46 -7.10 -0.62
N THR A 103 2.49 -6.80 -1.90
CA THR A 103 1.62 -5.79 -2.49
C THR A 103 0.38 -6.47 -3.07
N VAL A 104 -0.78 -6.05 -2.59
CA VAL A 104 -2.08 -6.53 -3.07
C VAL A 104 -2.61 -5.49 -4.04
N ILE A 105 -3.01 -5.92 -5.24
CA ILE A 105 -3.52 -5.04 -6.28
C ILE A 105 -5.02 -5.19 -6.35
N GLY A 106 -5.73 -4.10 -6.18
CA GLY A 106 -7.19 -4.08 -6.18
C GLY A 106 -7.76 -2.89 -6.93
N PHE A 107 -9.00 -3.05 -7.36
CA PHE A 107 -9.75 -2.04 -8.09
C PHE A 107 -10.95 -1.57 -7.26
N ILE A 108 -11.19 -0.25 -7.27
CA ILE A 108 -12.42 0.32 -6.75
C ILE A 108 -13.10 1.13 -7.86
N LYS A 109 -14.41 1.01 -7.94
CA LYS A 109 -15.18 1.62 -9.05
C LYS A 109 -15.05 3.14 -9.07
N ASN A 110 -15.16 3.78 -7.90
CA ASN A 110 -15.07 5.24 -7.81
C ASN A 110 -13.89 5.60 -6.93
N PRO A 111 -12.99 6.50 -7.39
CA PRO A 111 -11.91 6.97 -6.54
C PRO A 111 -12.49 7.81 -5.40
N LEU A 112 -12.30 7.34 -4.19
CA LEU A 112 -12.77 8.02 -2.99
C LEU A 112 -11.68 8.02 -1.93
N ILE A 113 -11.76 8.98 -1.01
CA ILE A 113 -10.93 9.02 0.18
C ILE A 113 -11.89 9.10 1.36
N GLY A 114 -11.83 8.09 2.22
CA GLY A 114 -12.61 8.08 3.45
C GLY A 114 -11.86 8.71 4.61
N GLU A 115 -12.47 8.66 5.78
CA GLU A 115 -11.81 9.11 7.01
C GLU A 115 -10.90 7.99 7.52
N GLY A 116 -9.61 8.28 7.61
CA GLY A 116 -8.64 7.39 8.20
C GLY A 116 -8.53 7.61 9.70
N ASN A 117 -7.53 6.98 10.32
CA ASN A 117 -7.26 7.13 11.72
C ASN A 117 -6.59 8.48 12.04
N ALA A 118 -6.32 8.72 13.33
CA ALA A 118 -5.77 9.99 13.81
C ALA A 118 -4.32 10.27 13.36
N GLU A 119 -3.65 9.33 12.73
CA GLU A 119 -2.31 9.56 12.16
C GLU A 119 -2.36 10.35 10.86
N ALA A 120 -3.51 10.72 10.44
CA ALA A 120 -3.88 11.65 9.37
C ALA A 120 -2.80 11.86 8.31
N HIS A 121 -2.65 10.89 7.45
CA HIS A 121 -1.83 11.04 6.26
C HIS A 121 -2.63 11.76 5.18
N GLU A 122 -1.95 12.49 4.34
CA GLU A 122 -2.57 13.01 3.13
C GLU A 122 -2.71 11.86 2.13
N HIS A 123 -3.83 11.82 1.41
CA HIS A 123 -4.08 10.83 0.37
C HIS A 123 -4.37 11.53 -0.94
N ARG A 124 -3.88 10.98 -2.03
CA ARG A 124 -4.15 11.48 -3.38
C ARG A 124 -4.39 10.35 -4.34
N TRP A 125 -5.35 10.56 -5.23
CA TRP A 125 -5.52 9.73 -6.41
C TRP A 125 -4.67 10.34 -7.52
N VAL A 126 -3.60 9.64 -7.89
CA VAL A 126 -2.57 10.15 -8.80
C VAL A 126 -2.68 9.41 -10.13
N PRO A 127 -2.72 10.14 -11.26
CA PRO A 127 -2.67 9.47 -12.57
C PRO A 127 -1.49 8.51 -12.64
N ILE A 128 -1.73 7.32 -13.18
CA ILE A 128 -0.74 6.24 -13.15
C ILE A 128 0.61 6.65 -13.75
N ASN A 129 0.59 7.50 -14.77
CA ASN A 129 1.81 7.96 -15.43
C ASN A 129 2.53 9.10 -14.68
N GLU A 130 1.97 9.57 -13.58
CA GLU A 130 2.57 10.62 -12.77
C GLU A 130 3.07 10.12 -11.41
N VAL A 131 2.85 8.84 -11.09
CA VAL A 131 3.25 8.28 -9.79
C VAL A 131 4.75 8.45 -9.55
N ASP A 132 5.57 8.21 -10.56
CA ASP A 132 7.02 8.30 -10.45
C ASP A 132 7.55 9.73 -10.39
N THR A 133 6.70 10.74 -10.52
CA THR A 133 7.07 12.14 -10.30
C THR A 133 7.03 12.52 -8.82
N TYR A 134 6.45 11.68 -7.98
CA TYR A 134 6.39 11.90 -6.54
C TYR A 134 7.64 11.37 -5.86
N ASP A 135 7.95 11.93 -4.70
CA ASP A 135 9.04 11.42 -3.86
C ASP A 135 8.57 10.14 -3.15
N LEU A 136 8.81 9.01 -3.80
CA LEU A 136 8.30 7.72 -3.34
C LEU A 136 9.18 7.13 -2.25
N LEU A 137 8.54 6.46 -1.29
CA LEU A 137 9.24 5.62 -0.31
C LEU A 137 10.17 4.65 -1.07
N PRO A 138 11.45 4.51 -0.67
CA PRO A 138 12.42 3.74 -1.48
C PRO A 138 11.98 2.33 -1.86
N GLY A 139 11.38 1.59 -0.94
CA GLY A 139 10.88 0.24 -1.24
C GLY A 139 9.79 0.23 -2.29
N PHE A 140 8.88 1.21 -2.22
CA PHE A 140 7.84 1.36 -3.22
C PHE A 140 8.40 1.85 -4.56
N ALA A 141 9.33 2.79 -4.52
CA ALA A 141 9.99 3.27 -5.74
C ALA A 141 10.65 2.13 -6.51
N ALA A 142 11.32 1.23 -5.81
CA ALA A 142 11.98 0.07 -6.41
C ALA A 142 10.97 -0.90 -7.04
N ALA A 143 9.80 -1.06 -6.43
CA ALA A 143 8.77 -1.98 -6.91
C ALA A 143 7.87 -1.37 -8.00
N TRP A 144 7.83 -0.05 -8.11
CA TRP A 144 6.86 0.63 -8.97
C TRP A 144 6.91 0.23 -10.44
N PRO A 145 8.07 0.11 -11.11
CA PRO A 145 8.07 -0.26 -12.53
C PRO A 145 7.34 -1.57 -12.81
N GLU A 146 7.53 -2.58 -11.96
CA GLU A 146 6.86 -3.85 -12.11
C GLU A 146 5.38 -3.78 -11.74
N LEU A 147 5.04 -3.05 -10.69
CA LEU A 147 3.65 -2.84 -10.29
C LEU A 147 2.88 -2.06 -11.36
N HIS A 148 3.49 -1.04 -11.95
CA HIS A 148 2.91 -0.27 -13.05
C HIS A 148 2.55 -1.21 -14.21
N LYS A 149 3.47 -2.09 -14.58
CA LYS A 149 3.24 -3.08 -15.62
C LYS A 149 2.08 -4.01 -15.27
N CYS A 150 2.02 -4.48 -14.01
CA CYS A 150 0.93 -5.34 -13.56
C CYS A 150 -0.43 -4.65 -13.71
N VAL A 151 -0.54 -3.39 -13.32
CA VAL A 151 -1.80 -2.64 -13.45
C VAL A 151 -2.16 -2.48 -14.92
N GLN A 152 -1.20 -2.14 -15.78
CA GLN A 152 -1.46 -1.99 -17.21
C GLN A 152 -1.97 -3.30 -17.83
N GLU A 153 -1.43 -4.43 -17.44
CA GLU A 153 -1.89 -5.74 -17.89
C GLU A 153 -3.33 -6.02 -17.46
N LEU A 154 -3.72 -5.56 -16.28
CA LEU A 154 -5.08 -5.73 -15.76
C LEU A 154 -6.11 -4.83 -16.49
N LEU A 155 -5.65 -3.78 -17.16
CA LEU A 155 -6.50 -2.85 -17.89
C LEU A 155 -6.83 -3.29 -19.32
N ILE A 156 -6.22 -4.34 -19.79
CA ILE A 156 -6.41 -4.85 -21.16
C ILE A 156 -7.70 -5.67 -21.24
#